data_e25e3dde4e38a5ea19fedf8973e6d4fb
#
_entry.id   e25e3dde4e38a5ea19fedf8973e6d4fb
#
_cell.length_a   1.000
_cell.length_b   1.000
_cell.length_c   1.000
_cell.angle_alpha   90.00
_cell.angle_beta   90.00
_cell.angle_gamma   90.00
#
_symmetry.space_group_name_H-M   'P 1'
#
loop_
_entity.id
_entity.type
_entity.pdbx_description
1 polymer ?
#
loop_
_entity_poly.entity_id
_entity_poly.type
_entity_poly.pdbx_seq_one_letter_code
_entity_poly.pdbx_strand_id
1 'polypeptide(L)'
;MQLKTTPGALRLGLMAASCSLLGTPAVAQTTPDTPTDDEQPWQFDTGLLYYKENDGRVNSSEPLVTLRKDFGEEHVFGFGFEYATLSGGSANGALPAKKLQTFATASGVRLNNTDGTPITYTTPSGQTVAQLQTLTLYQINPGFLPVDPNYHEQRIAMDASWSQPFAGANHVSTGLRLSHELDDFLSAVNAGISHDFNQRKTTIGLVANFQHESLKPPGGAPVPLSDYRLSDKGGDRTKNTKGGMLSLTQLVLPDWNLQLNYVFDKQDGYLTDPYKILSVIDSAGLTTDYIFEKRPDSRTQKAVFLDNRIAIARTVLDLSFRHGSDDWGIRANTIEGSLRFNIYGEDIYLEPHLRWYHQSAASFYRLYADAAGPLPAYISPDTRLAEFTAQTLGVKCGFLLQDRNEVTLRLELYKQDPTVHTSSLAGLSGLDLNPSLRSFMFQIGWRHGF
;
A
#
# COMPACT_ATOMS: atom_id res chain seq x y z
N MET A 1 0.14 -4.11 -5.58
CA MET A 1 -0.06 -3.35 -4.34
C MET A 1 0.03 -4.37 -3.22
N GLN A 2 1.16 -4.50 -2.55
CA GLN A 2 1.27 -5.43 -1.42
C GLN A 2 0.57 -4.78 -0.23
N LEU A 3 -0.45 -5.41 0.31
CA LEU A 3 -1.27 -4.91 1.41
C LEU A 3 -0.51 -4.83 2.74
N LYS A 4 0.55 -5.61 2.91
CA LYS A 4 1.45 -5.51 4.04
C LYS A 4 2.57 -4.52 3.78
N THR A 5 2.64 -3.49 4.58
CA THR A 5 3.73 -2.51 4.65
C THR A 5 3.84 -1.50 3.50
N THR A 6 2.74 -1.06 2.92
CA THR A 6 2.80 0.32 2.47
C THR A 6 2.89 1.15 3.76
N PRO A 7 3.92 1.97 3.95
CA PRO A 7 3.91 2.87 5.08
C PRO A 7 2.56 3.58 5.11
N GLY A 8 1.90 3.59 6.26
CA GLY A 8 0.60 4.24 6.42
C GLY A 8 0.53 5.66 5.87
N ALA A 9 1.67 6.33 5.79
CA ALA A 9 1.87 7.63 5.18
C ALA A 9 1.49 7.70 3.69
N LEU A 10 1.78 6.68 2.89
CA LEU A 10 1.39 6.69 1.46
C LEU A 10 -0.12 6.48 1.29
N ARG A 11 -0.72 5.70 2.20
CA ARG A 11 -2.19 5.53 2.26
C ARG A 11 -2.88 6.73 2.90
N LEU A 12 -2.29 7.34 3.92
CA LEU A 12 -2.81 8.59 4.51
C LEU A 12 -2.69 9.77 3.53
N GLY A 13 -1.61 9.87 2.76
CA GLY A 13 -1.48 10.86 1.69
C GLY A 13 -2.48 10.62 0.54
N LEU A 14 -2.73 9.36 0.18
CA LEU A 14 -3.80 8.97 -0.76
C LEU A 14 -5.19 9.11 -0.14
N MET A 15 -5.33 8.89 1.18
CA MET A 15 -6.62 9.09 1.87
C MET A 15 -6.86 10.54 2.25
N ALA A 16 -5.85 11.33 2.58
CA ALA A 16 -6.02 12.78 2.67
C ALA A 16 -6.35 13.39 1.31
N ALA A 17 -5.72 12.91 0.24
CA ALA A 17 -6.12 13.25 -1.14
C ALA A 17 -7.49 12.67 -1.50
N SER A 18 -7.83 11.45 -1.06
CA SER A 18 -9.17 10.89 -1.28
C SER A 18 -10.22 11.43 -0.30
N CYS A 19 -9.88 11.89 0.91
CA CYS A 19 -10.80 12.66 1.74
C CYS A 19 -11.04 14.07 1.18
N SER A 20 -10.06 14.69 0.53
CA SER A 20 -10.30 15.91 -0.26
C SER A 20 -11.02 15.61 -1.59
N LEU A 21 -10.86 14.41 -2.15
CA LEU A 21 -11.59 13.92 -3.32
C LEU A 21 -12.98 13.33 -2.96
N LEU A 22 -13.19 12.89 -1.72
CA LEU A 22 -14.51 12.57 -1.18
C LEU A 22 -15.27 13.85 -0.76
N GLY A 23 -14.55 14.97 -0.63
CA GLY A 23 -15.12 16.27 -0.33
C GLY A 23 -15.97 16.89 -1.47
N THR A 24 -15.70 16.54 -2.72
CA THR A 24 -16.59 16.91 -3.84
C THR A 24 -16.45 15.83 -4.92
N PRO A 25 -17.51 15.08 -5.26
CA PRO A 25 -17.59 14.61 -6.61
C PRO A 25 -17.63 15.89 -7.45
N ALA A 26 -16.52 16.23 -8.13
CA ALA A 26 -16.64 17.14 -9.26
C ALA A 26 -17.42 16.38 -10.34
N VAL A 27 -18.70 16.27 -10.14
CA VAL A 27 -19.62 16.21 -11.26
C VAL A 27 -19.26 17.43 -12.09
N ALA A 28 -19.02 17.29 -13.36
CA ALA A 28 -19.02 18.39 -14.28
C ALA A 28 -20.39 19.08 -14.14
N GLN A 29 -20.49 20.00 -13.20
CA GLN A 29 -21.64 20.85 -13.06
C GLN A 29 -21.54 21.85 -14.20
N THR A 30 -22.42 21.70 -15.14
CA THR A 30 -22.64 22.64 -16.22
C THR A 30 -23.34 23.94 -15.76
N THR A 31 -23.53 24.11 -14.45
CA THR A 31 -24.03 25.34 -13.83
C THR A 31 -23.38 25.52 -12.48
N PRO A 32 -23.01 26.74 -12.05
CA PRO A 32 -22.67 27.00 -10.67
C PRO A 32 -23.95 26.85 -9.86
N ASP A 33 -24.25 25.66 -9.36
CA ASP A 33 -25.29 25.50 -8.36
C ASP A 33 -24.88 26.30 -7.15
N THR A 34 -25.69 27.27 -6.81
CA THR A 34 -25.73 27.90 -5.50
C THR A 34 -25.74 26.74 -4.48
N PRO A 35 -24.92 26.75 -3.41
CA PRO A 35 -25.01 25.76 -2.36
C PRO A 35 -26.49 25.67 -1.96
N THR A 36 -27.09 24.52 -2.15
CA THR A 36 -28.45 24.31 -1.64
C THR A 36 -28.29 24.16 -0.13
N ASP A 37 -28.98 25.01 0.63
CA ASP A 37 -29.10 24.88 2.10
C ASP A 37 -29.76 23.55 2.50
N ASP A 38 -30.18 22.76 1.52
CA ASP A 38 -30.94 21.53 1.69
C ASP A 38 -30.05 20.36 2.03
N GLU A 39 -30.48 19.61 3.02
CA GLU A 39 -29.92 18.32 3.41
C GLU A 39 -29.93 17.34 2.22
N GLN A 40 -28.77 16.75 1.86
CA GLN A 40 -28.69 15.75 0.81
C GLN A 40 -29.01 14.35 1.39
N PRO A 41 -29.58 13.44 0.57
CA PRO A 41 -29.82 12.08 1.03
C PRO A 41 -28.53 11.36 1.44
N TRP A 42 -28.67 10.31 2.25
CA TRP A 42 -27.54 9.43 2.54
C TRP A 42 -27.01 8.81 1.24
N GLN A 43 -25.71 8.80 1.10
CA GLN A 43 -25.03 8.04 0.05
C GLN A 43 -24.39 6.81 0.67
N PHE A 44 -24.71 5.67 0.11
CA PHE A 44 -24.16 4.38 0.46
C PHE A 44 -23.34 3.85 -0.72
N ASP A 45 -22.06 3.62 -0.51
CA ASP A 45 -21.21 2.97 -1.49
C ASP A 45 -20.74 1.63 -0.91
N THR A 46 -20.85 0.58 -1.70
CA THR A 46 -20.26 -0.73 -1.36
C THR A 46 -19.45 -1.24 -2.52
N GLY A 47 -18.43 -2.02 -2.22
CA GLY A 47 -17.56 -2.60 -3.22
C GLY A 47 -16.92 -3.89 -2.76
N LEU A 48 -16.53 -4.69 -3.73
CA LEU A 48 -15.69 -5.86 -3.54
C LEU A 48 -14.50 -5.74 -4.48
N LEU A 49 -13.30 -5.76 -3.90
CA LEU A 49 -12.05 -5.83 -4.63
C LEU A 49 -11.49 -7.26 -4.51
N TYR A 50 -11.11 -7.84 -5.64
CA TYR A 50 -10.35 -9.07 -5.73
C TYR A 50 -9.01 -8.77 -6.39
N TYR A 51 -7.91 -9.19 -5.75
CA TYR A 51 -6.55 -9.00 -6.20
C TYR A 51 -5.78 -10.32 -6.18
N LYS A 52 -4.99 -10.59 -7.23
CA LYS A 52 -4.20 -11.82 -7.30
C LYS A 52 -2.86 -11.56 -7.99
N GLU A 53 -1.78 -12.04 -7.38
CA GLU A 53 -0.42 -12.05 -7.93
C GLU A 53 -0.08 -13.40 -8.56
N ASN A 54 0.94 -13.41 -9.45
CA ASN A 54 1.49 -14.63 -10.04
C ASN A 54 2.30 -15.45 -9.02
N ASP A 55 2.62 -16.71 -9.40
CA ASP A 55 3.56 -17.60 -8.71
C ASP A 55 3.20 -17.89 -7.22
N GLY A 56 1.89 -18.00 -6.92
CA GLY A 56 1.44 -18.34 -5.57
C GLY A 56 1.70 -17.24 -4.53
N ARG A 57 2.03 -16.02 -4.96
CA ARG A 57 2.14 -14.85 -4.09
C ARG A 57 0.77 -14.42 -3.56
N VAL A 58 0.62 -13.19 -3.21
CA VAL A 58 -0.58 -12.63 -2.57
C VAL A 58 -1.85 -12.79 -3.39
N ASN A 59 -2.90 -13.20 -2.72
CA ASN A 59 -4.29 -13.18 -3.18
C ASN A 59 -5.13 -12.52 -2.09
N SER A 60 -5.95 -11.53 -2.44
CA SER A 60 -6.76 -10.76 -1.49
C SER A 60 -8.20 -10.58 -1.97
N SER A 61 -9.13 -10.56 -1.03
CA SER A 61 -10.51 -10.13 -1.22
C SER A 61 -10.86 -9.08 -0.19
N GLU A 62 -11.37 -7.93 -0.64
CA GLU A 62 -11.59 -6.77 0.20
C GLU A 62 -13.01 -6.19 -0.04
N PRO A 63 -14.04 -6.66 0.67
CA PRO A 63 -15.29 -5.93 0.75
C PRO A 63 -15.11 -4.61 1.52
N LEU A 64 -15.74 -3.57 1.03
CA LEU A 64 -15.77 -2.26 1.64
C LEU A 64 -17.17 -1.66 1.60
N VAL A 65 -17.47 -0.85 2.60
CA VAL A 65 -18.71 -0.08 2.70
C VAL A 65 -18.35 1.33 3.13
N THR A 66 -18.94 2.32 2.47
CA THR A 66 -18.85 3.70 2.92
C THR A 66 -20.24 4.35 3.00
N LEU A 67 -20.41 5.19 4.00
CA LEU A 67 -21.61 6.01 4.21
C LEU A 67 -21.20 7.47 4.17
N ARG A 68 -21.95 8.29 3.49
CA ARG A 68 -21.77 9.74 3.48
C ARG A 68 -23.09 10.44 3.66
N LYS A 69 -23.07 11.50 4.45
CA LYS A 69 -24.23 12.37 4.68
C LYS A 69 -23.80 13.82 4.61
N ASP A 70 -24.46 14.60 3.79
CA ASP A 70 -24.41 16.05 3.85
C ASP A 70 -25.68 16.55 4.55
N PHE A 71 -25.50 17.21 5.68
CA PHE A 71 -26.58 17.73 6.52
C PHE A 71 -27.03 19.13 6.09
N GLY A 72 -26.57 19.59 4.94
CA GLY A 72 -26.76 20.96 4.49
C GLY A 72 -25.63 21.89 4.95
N GLU A 73 -25.54 23.06 4.31
CA GLU A 73 -24.50 24.06 4.60
C GLU A 73 -23.08 23.47 4.63
N GLU A 74 -22.80 22.46 3.80
CA GLU A 74 -21.49 21.77 3.69
C GLU A 74 -21.04 21.04 4.98
N HIS A 75 -21.97 20.68 5.87
CA HIS A 75 -21.72 19.82 7.02
C HIS A 75 -21.74 18.36 6.60
N VAL A 76 -20.58 17.76 6.39
CA VAL A 76 -20.46 16.42 5.82
C VAL A 76 -19.88 15.45 6.82
N PHE A 77 -20.59 14.34 7.02
CA PHE A 77 -20.12 13.16 7.74
C PHE A 77 -19.77 12.05 6.76
N GLY A 78 -18.66 11.36 7.02
CA GLY A 78 -18.26 10.16 6.32
C GLY A 78 -17.94 9.05 7.30
N PHE A 79 -18.28 7.81 6.95
CA PHE A 79 -17.91 6.59 7.66
C PHE A 79 -17.51 5.51 6.66
N GLY A 80 -16.42 4.80 6.94
CA GLY A 80 -15.93 3.70 6.14
C GLY A 80 -15.71 2.44 6.98
N PHE A 81 -15.99 1.30 6.39
CA PHE A 81 -15.67 -0.02 6.91
C PHE A 81 -15.04 -0.87 5.81
N GLU A 82 -13.90 -1.49 6.13
CA GLU A 82 -13.16 -2.36 5.22
C GLU A 82 -12.81 -3.67 5.94
N TYR A 83 -13.08 -4.77 5.28
CA TYR A 83 -12.62 -6.09 5.70
C TYR A 83 -11.75 -6.67 4.59
N ALA A 84 -10.52 -7.04 4.88
CA ALA A 84 -9.63 -7.61 3.89
C ALA A 84 -9.16 -8.99 4.35
N THR A 85 -9.19 -9.96 3.43
CA THR A 85 -8.57 -11.26 3.61
C THR A 85 -7.39 -11.38 2.67
N LEU A 86 -6.29 -11.91 3.17
CA LEU A 86 -5.08 -12.11 2.41
C LEU A 86 -4.59 -13.54 2.59
N SER A 87 -4.30 -14.21 1.49
CA SER A 87 -3.69 -15.54 1.44
C SER A 87 -2.48 -15.54 0.50
N GLY A 88 -1.50 -16.39 0.80
CA GLY A 88 -0.19 -16.37 0.13
C GLY A 88 0.66 -15.18 0.59
N GLY A 89 1.96 -15.37 0.69
CA GLY A 89 2.89 -14.38 1.22
C GLY A 89 3.66 -13.62 0.14
N SER A 90 4.20 -12.50 0.51
CA SER A 90 5.31 -11.91 -0.24
C SER A 90 6.57 -12.75 -0.03
N ALA A 91 7.51 -12.70 -1.01
CA ALA A 91 8.81 -13.34 -0.84
C ALA A 91 9.44 -12.96 0.50
N ASN A 92 9.96 -13.94 1.23
CA ASN A 92 10.57 -13.71 2.55
C ASN A 92 11.93 -12.99 2.47
N GLY A 93 12.49 -12.82 1.27
CA GLY A 93 13.76 -12.13 1.00
C GLY A 93 14.96 -13.07 0.83
N ALA A 94 14.85 -14.35 1.20
CA ALA A 94 15.88 -15.31 0.86
C ALA A 94 15.96 -15.53 -0.66
N LEU A 95 17.19 -15.78 -1.16
CA LEU A 95 17.42 -16.07 -2.56
C LEU A 95 16.87 -17.44 -2.96
N PRO A 96 16.43 -17.61 -4.22
CA PRO A 96 16.27 -18.93 -4.82
C PRO A 96 17.57 -19.75 -4.71
N ALA A 97 17.47 -21.02 -4.42
CA ALA A 97 18.62 -21.92 -4.31
C ALA A 97 18.48 -23.15 -5.23
N LYS A 98 19.60 -23.77 -5.56
CA LYS A 98 19.64 -25.05 -6.34
C LYS A 98 19.29 -26.27 -5.50
N LYS A 99 19.00 -26.07 -4.20
CA LYS A 99 18.61 -27.11 -3.24
C LYS A 99 17.27 -26.76 -2.61
N LEU A 100 16.61 -27.77 -2.04
CA LEU A 100 15.39 -27.60 -1.24
C LEU A 100 15.68 -26.67 -0.06
N GLN A 101 14.81 -25.68 0.13
CA GLN A 101 14.89 -24.74 1.26
C GLN A 101 13.68 -24.93 2.18
N THR A 102 13.85 -24.78 3.47
CA THR A 102 12.79 -24.89 4.48
C THR A 102 12.77 -23.66 5.35
N PHE A 103 11.59 -23.09 5.53
CA PHE A 103 11.34 -21.89 6.31
C PHE A 103 10.12 -22.05 7.21
N ALA A 104 10.01 -21.23 8.25
CA ALA A 104 8.84 -21.14 9.09
C ALA A 104 7.83 -20.13 8.54
N THR A 105 6.54 -20.43 8.62
CA THR A 105 5.49 -19.49 8.21
C THR A 105 5.43 -18.26 9.12
N ALA A 106 5.20 -17.10 8.52
CA ALA A 106 5.06 -15.83 9.22
C ALA A 106 3.73 -15.71 9.97
N SER A 107 2.66 -16.36 9.52
CA SER A 107 1.33 -16.26 10.14
C SER A 107 1.21 -17.00 11.50
N GLY A 108 2.28 -17.64 11.95
CA GLY A 108 2.35 -18.22 13.30
C GLY A 108 1.35 -19.35 13.57
N VAL A 109 0.83 -20.02 12.54
CA VAL A 109 -0.02 -21.19 12.72
C VAL A 109 0.76 -22.26 13.47
N ARG A 110 0.40 -22.48 14.73
CA ARG A 110 0.99 -23.53 15.56
C ARG A 110 0.37 -24.86 15.18
N LEU A 111 1.14 -25.75 14.58
CA LEU A 111 0.79 -27.16 14.58
C LEU A 111 1.16 -27.70 15.96
N ASN A 112 0.15 -28.14 16.71
CA ASN A 112 0.40 -28.92 17.91
C ASN A 112 0.91 -30.29 17.46
N ASN A 113 2.20 -30.56 17.64
CA ASN A 113 2.66 -31.93 17.66
C ASN A 113 1.99 -32.63 18.85
N THR A 114 1.20 -33.61 18.59
CA THR A 114 0.46 -34.39 19.61
C THR A 114 1.37 -35.21 20.50
N ASP A 115 2.67 -35.30 20.22
CA ASP A 115 3.65 -36.15 20.89
C ASP A 115 4.79 -35.39 21.61
N GLY A 116 4.82 -34.04 21.55
CA GLY A 116 5.82 -33.25 22.24
C GLY A 116 7.27 -33.38 21.70
N THR A 117 7.46 -34.01 20.54
CA THR A 117 8.79 -34.16 19.95
C THR A 117 9.29 -32.85 19.36
N PRO A 118 10.58 -32.47 19.55
CA PRO A 118 11.16 -31.29 18.92
C PRO A 118 11.16 -31.41 17.40
N ILE A 119 10.65 -30.39 16.70
CA ILE A 119 10.83 -30.32 15.26
C ILE A 119 12.29 -29.97 14.99
N THR A 120 12.98 -30.84 14.26
CA THR A 120 14.35 -30.59 13.82
C THR A 120 14.35 -30.14 12.37
N TYR A 121 15.19 -29.17 12.02
CA TYR A 121 15.46 -28.83 10.63
C TYR A 121 16.95 -28.74 10.35
N THR A 122 17.31 -29.04 9.11
CA THR A 122 18.73 -29.02 8.69
C THR A 122 19.04 -27.67 8.04
N THR A 123 20.11 -27.06 8.51
CA THR A 123 20.62 -25.78 8.00
C THR A 123 21.16 -25.96 6.57
N PRO A 124 21.34 -24.89 5.77
CA PRO A 124 22.06 -24.97 4.51
C PRO A 124 23.49 -25.50 4.66
N SER A 125 24.13 -25.25 5.81
CA SER A 125 25.45 -25.80 6.18
C SER A 125 25.42 -27.25 6.64
N GLY A 126 24.25 -27.90 6.72
CA GLY A 126 24.09 -29.30 7.07
C GLY A 126 23.97 -29.61 8.56
N GLN A 127 23.85 -28.59 9.42
CA GLN A 127 23.63 -28.80 10.87
C GLN A 127 22.15 -29.03 11.17
N THR A 128 21.83 -29.99 12.03
CA THR A 128 20.47 -30.23 12.52
C THR A 128 20.26 -29.49 13.83
N VAL A 129 19.29 -28.59 13.87
CA VAL A 129 18.94 -27.79 15.04
C VAL A 129 17.57 -28.20 15.55
N ALA A 130 17.46 -28.45 16.86
CA ALA A 130 16.19 -28.73 17.52
C ALA A 130 15.49 -27.42 17.88
N GLN A 131 14.23 -27.28 17.52
CA GLN A 131 13.42 -26.10 17.82
C GLN A 131 12.37 -26.44 18.86
N LEU A 132 12.36 -25.72 19.98
CA LEU A 132 11.41 -25.92 21.09
C LEU A 132 10.03 -25.29 20.85
N GLN A 133 9.84 -24.56 19.75
CA GLN A 133 8.57 -23.93 19.40
C GLN A 133 7.93 -24.64 18.19
N THR A 134 6.66 -24.91 18.30
CA THR A 134 5.84 -25.51 17.24
C THR A 134 5.59 -24.50 16.13
N LEU A 135 6.44 -24.47 15.12
CA LEU A 135 6.29 -23.60 13.94
C LEU A 135 5.77 -24.42 12.76
N THR A 136 4.84 -23.87 12.01
CA THR A 136 4.50 -24.43 10.71
C THR A 136 5.63 -24.17 9.74
N LEU A 137 6.20 -25.24 9.17
CA LEU A 137 7.27 -25.15 8.20
C LEU A 137 6.71 -25.28 6.78
N TYR A 138 7.33 -24.58 5.82
CA TYR A 138 7.06 -24.75 4.40
C TYR A 138 8.35 -25.00 3.64
N GLN A 139 8.24 -25.71 2.52
CA GLN A 139 9.37 -26.09 1.69
C GLN A 139 9.26 -25.40 0.33
N ILE A 140 10.41 -24.95 -0.17
CA ILE A 140 10.56 -24.31 -1.48
C ILE A 140 11.44 -25.18 -2.34
N ASN A 141 10.92 -25.57 -3.50
CA ASN A 141 11.63 -26.36 -4.48
C ASN A 141 12.83 -25.60 -5.06
N PRO A 142 13.87 -26.32 -5.55
CA PRO A 142 15.03 -25.69 -6.16
C PRO A 142 14.63 -24.75 -7.31
N GLY A 143 15.25 -23.58 -7.35
CA GLY A 143 15.04 -22.57 -8.39
C GLY A 143 13.85 -21.61 -8.19
N PHE A 144 13.00 -21.87 -7.19
CA PHE A 144 11.85 -21.00 -6.90
C PHE A 144 12.17 -19.95 -5.84
N LEU A 145 11.53 -18.77 -5.99
CA LEU A 145 11.59 -17.73 -4.99
C LEU A 145 10.86 -18.17 -3.70
N PRO A 146 11.46 -18.00 -2.51
CA PRO A 146 10.84 -18.36 -1.26
C PRO A 146 9.61 -17.50 -0.93
N VAL A 147 8.43 -18.07 -1.17
CA VAL A 147 7.10 -17.51 -0.87
C VAL A 147 6.40 -18.43 0.11
N ASP A 148 5.82 -17.90 1.18
CA ASP A 148 5.08 -18.67 2.16
C ASP A 148 3.68 -19.01 1.63
N PRO A 149 3.38 -20.27 1.28
CA PRO A 149 2.07 -20.66 0.78
C PRO A 149 1.00 -20.75 1.88
N ASN A 150 1.42 -20.82 3.14
CA ASN A 150 0.54 -20.97 4.31
C ASN A 150 0.20 -19.62 4.94
N TYR A 151 0.78 -18.54 4.42
CA TYR A 151 0.51 -17.22 4.95
C TYR A 151 -0.94 -16.81 4.70
N HIS A 152 -1.61 -16.38 5.74
CA HIS A 152 -2.94 -15.80 5.68
C HIS A 152 -3.10 -14.72 6.74
N GLU A 153 -3.91 -13.75 6.43
CA GLU A 153 -4.16 -12.61 7.28
C GLU A 153 -5.56 -12.05 7.05
N GLN A 154 -6.09 -11.43 8.08
CA GLN A 154 -7.34 -10.69 8.04
C GLN A 154 -7.10 -9.29 8.59
N ARG A 155 -7.69 -8.29 7.93
CA ARG A 155 -7.67 -6.91 8.38
C ARG A 155 -9.08 -6.39 8.48
N ILE A 156 -9.36 -5.71 9.59
CA ILE A 156 -10.56 -4.90 9.78
C ILE A 156 -10.11 -3.46 9.91
N ALA A 157 -10.69 -2.56 9.12
CA ALA A 157 -10.43 -1.13 9.24
C ALA A 157 -11.71 -0.33 9.26
N MET A 158 -11.73 0.72 10.05
CA MET A 158 -12.83 1.67 10.17
C MET A 158 -12.28 3.07 10.08
N ASP A 159 -12.98 3.94 9.42
CA ASP A 159 -12.70 5.37 9.38
C ASP A 159 -13.96 6.19 9.58
N ALA A 160 -13.80 7.34 10.22
CA ALA A 160 -14.85 8.34 10.36
C ALA A 160 -14.26 9.71 10.05
N SER A 161 -15.04 10.57 9.39
CA SER A 161 -14.63 11.91 9.04
C SER A 161 -15.77 12.90 9.24
N TRP A 162 -15.40 14.14 9.54
CA TRP A 162 -16.32 15.26 9.63
C TRP A 162 -15.69 16.49 8.96
N SER A 163 -16.47 17.20 8.15
CA SER A 163 -16.08 18.50 7.60
C SER A 163 -17.22 19.50 7.73
N GLN A 164 -16.88 20.75 7.95
CA GLN A 164 -17.84 21.83 8.06
C GLN A 164 -17.24 23.19 7.69
N PRO A 165 -18.05 24.17 7.30
CA PRO A 165 -17.63 25.56 7.21
C PRO A 165 -17.21 26.10 8.58
N PHE A 166 -16.23 27.00 8.56
CA PHE A 166 -15.75 27.70 9.75
C PHE A 166 -15.40 29.13 9.42
N ALA A 167 -16.18 30.09 9.90
CA ALA A 167 -15.96 31.53 9.73
C ALA A 167 -15.67 31.99 8.30
N GLY A 168 -16.69 32.36 7.56
CA GLY A 168 -16.61 32.89 6.18
C GLY A 168 -16.29 31.78 5.16
N ALA A 169 -15.23 31.97 4.38
CA ALA A 169 -14.82 31.04 3.33
C ALA A 169 -13.83 29.95 3.81
N ASN A 170 -13.76 29.69 5.12
CA ASN A 170 -12.92 28.63 5.67
C ASN A 170 -13.74 27.36 5.89
N HIS A 171 -13.06 26.21 5.73
CA HIS A 171 -13.60 24.90 6.08
C HIS A 171 -12.62 24.17 7.00
N VAL A 172 -13.14 23.43 7.95
CA VAL A 172 -12.36 22.56 8.83
C VAL A 172 -12.78 21.11 8.60
N SER A 173 -11.82 20.21 8.71
CA SER A 173 -12.06 18.77 8.59
C SER A 173 -11.31 18.02 9.67
N THR A 174 -11.83 16.88 10.08
CA THR A 174 -11.15 15.94 10.98
C THR A 174 -11.48 14.52 10.58
N GLY A 175 -10.57 13.59 10.88
CA GLY A 175 -10.77 12.18 10.61
C GLY A 175 -10.07 11.31 11.64
N LEU A 176 -10.65 10.13 11.85
CA LEU A 176 -10.13 9.05 12.68
C LEU A 176 -10.09 7.78 11.84
N ARG A 177 -9.00 7.01 11.94
CA ARG A 177 -8.90 5.67 11.38
C ARG A 177 -8.38 4.70 12.43
N LEU A 178 -9.00 3.53 12.49
CA LEU A 178 -8.57 2.38 13.26
C LEU A 178 -8.43 1.19 12.32
N SER A 179 -7.34 0.42 12.45
CA SER A 179 -7.13 -0.80 11.68
C SER A 179 -6.50 -1.85 12.57
N HIS A 180 -6.97 -3.08 12.45
CA HIS A 180 -6.44 -4.22 13.17
C HIS A 180 -6.16 -5.36 12.20
N GLU A 181 -4.93 -5.87 12.27
CA GLU A 181 -4.42 -7.04 11.58
C GLU A 181 -3.97 -8.08 12.61
N LEU A 182 -3.51 -9.24 12.16
CA LEU A 182 -3.05 -10.33 13.03
C LEU A 182 -1.96 -9.86 14.03
N ASP A 183 -1.04 -9.05 13.53
CA ASP A 183 0.17 -8.63 14.24
C ASP A 183 0.34 -7.10 14.29
N ASP A 184 -0.65 -6.33 13.84
CA ASP A 184 -0.58 -4.88 13.80
C ASP A 184 -1.90 -4.23 14.22
N PHE A 185 -1.79 -3.20 15.05
CA PHE A 185 -2.89 -2.31 15.38
C PHE A 185 -2.49 -0.86 15.07
N LEU A 186 -3.26 -0.24 14.20
CA LEU A 186 -3.04 1.13 13.75
C LEU A 186 -4.16 2.03 14.25
N SER A 187 -3.79 3.18 14.80
CA SER A 187 -4.69 4.31 15.06
C SER A 187 -4.13 5.57 14.40
N ALA A 188 -4.99 6.34 13.74
CA ALA A 188 -4.59 7.57 13.07
C ALA A 188 -5.66 8.65 13.24
N VAL A 189 -5.20 9.89 13.40
CA VAL A 189 -6.05 11.08 13.43
C VAL A 189 -5.51 12.10 12.44
N ASN A 190 -6.40 12.87 11.82
CA ASN A 190 -6.04 14.00 11.00
C ASN A 190 -6.93 15.20 11.29
N ALA A 191 -6.41 16.39 11.03
CA ALA A 191 -7.15 17.65 11.08
C ALA A 191 -6.71 18.54 9.93
N GLY A 192 -7.66 19.21 9.31
CA GLY A 192 -7.43 20.06 8.15
C GLY A 192 -8.17 21.39 8.27
N ILE A 193 -7.60 22.39 7.62
CA ILE A 193 -8.24 23.68 7.36
C ILE A 193 -8.01 24.07 5.91
N SER A 194 -9.02 24.65 5.28
CA SER A 194 -8.90 25.23 3.94
C SER A 194 -9.59 26.59 3.87
N HIS A 195 -9.16 27.39 2.91
CA HIS A 195 -9.74 28.69 2.62
C HIS A 195 -9.99 28.87 1.14
N ASP A 196 -11.17 29.36 0.81
CA ASP A 196 -11.60 29.63 -0.57
C ASP A 196 -11.37 31.11 -0.92
N PHE A 197 -10.70 31.34 -2.03
CA PHE A 197 -10.47 32.63 -2.62
C PHE A 197 -11.21 32.77 -3.96
N ASN A 198 -11.32 34.00 -4.48
CA ASN A 198 -11.80 34.27 -5.82
C ASN A 198 -13.15 33.61 -6.14
N GLN A 199 -14.14 33.70 -5.26
CA GLN A 199 -15.44 33.06 -5.43
C GLN A 199 -15.31 31.52 -5.59
N ARG A 200 -14.49 30.88 -4.74
CA ARG A 200 -14.22 29.45 -4.72
C ARG A 200 -13.47 28.91 -5.95
N LYS A 201 -12.87 29.78 -6.79
CA LYS A 201 -12.03 29.33 -7.90
C LYS A 201 -10.65 28.88 -7.47
N THR A 202 -10.20 29.31 -6.29
CA THR A 202 -8.91 28.94 -5.71
C THR A 202 -9.12 28.49 -4.27
N THR A 203 -8.70 27.28 -3.93
CA THR A 203 -8.72 26.76 -2.55
C THR A 203 -7.31 26.43 -2.10
N ILE A 204 -6.91 26.93 -0.93
CA ILE A 204 -5.66 26.52 -0.28
C ILE A 204 -6.02 25.74 0.98
N GLY A 205 -5.43 24.56 1.14
CA GLY A 205 -5.69 23.67 2.28
C GLY A 205 -4.40 23.25 2.96
N LEU A 206 -4.48 23.03 4.27
CA LEU A 206 -3.44 22.45 5.11
C LEU A 206 -4.05 21.32 5.92
N VAL A 207 -3.40 20.15 5.90
CA VAL A 207 -3.79 18.97 6.69
C VAL A 207 -2.59 18.53 7.51
N ALA A 208 -2.81 18.20 8.79
CA ALA A 208 -1.86 17.52 9.65
C ALA A 208 -2.39 16.13 10.00
N ASN A 209 -1.50 15.16 10.11
CA ASN A 209 -1.83 13.78 10.48
C ASN A 209 -0.86 13.22 11.52
N PHE A 210 -1.39 12.37 12.38
CA PHE A 210 -0.63 11.57 13.33
C PHE A 210 -1.13 10.13 13.28
N GLN A 211 -0.20 9.16 13.23
CA GLN A 211 -0.51 7.74 13.24
C GLN A 211 0.39 7.04 14.25
N HIS A 212 -0.18 6.13 14.98
CA HIS A 212 0.50 5.21 15.89
C HIS A 212 0.21 3.78 15.48
N GLU A 213 1.25 2.97 15.33
CA GLU A 213 1.17 1.54 15.04
C GLU A 213 1.82 0.74 16.17
N SER A 214 1.16 -0.33 16.60
CA SER A 214 1.68 -1.31 17.55
C SER A 214 1.83 -2.65 16.83
N LEU A 215 3.08 -3.12 16.72
CA LEU A 215 3.45 -4.35 16.01
C LEU A 215 3.71 -5.46 17.02
N LYS A 216 3.00 -6.59 16.87
CA LYS A 216 3.07 -7.77 17.75
C LYS A 216 3.29 -9.04 16.93
N PRO A 217 4.46 -9.19 16.26
CA PRO A 217 4.70 -10.36 15.42
C PRO A 217 4.57 -11.65 16.23
N PRO A 218 3.99 -12.73 15.66
CA PRO A 218 3.90 -14.03 16.30
C PRO A 218 5.28 -14.51 16.78
N GLY A 219 5.40 -14.78 18.09
CA GLY A 219 6.66 -15.11 18.74
C GLY A 219 7.59 -13.95 19.04
N GLY A 220 7.18 -12.69 18.79
CA GLY A 220 7.95 -11.46 19.04
C GLY A 220 8.78 -10.97 17.85
N ALA A 221 9.24 -9.72 17.93
CA ALA A 221 10.09 -9.13 16.90
C ALA A 221 11.52 -9.70 16.98
N PRO A 222 12.08 -10.19 15.86
CA PRO A 222 13.44 -10.73 15.86
C PRO A 222 14.48 -9.63 16.12
N VAL A 223 15.65 -10.03 16.62
CA VAL A 223 16.81 -9.14 16.72
C VAL A 223 17.36 -8.91 15.32
N PRO A 224 17.43 -7.67 14.83
CA PRO A 224 17.95 -7.38 13.51
C PRO A 224 19.41 -7.84 13.32
N LEU A 225 19.74 -8.33 12.13
CA LEU A 225 21.07 -8.90 11.76
C LEU A 225 21.48 -10.15 12.52
N SER A 226 20.58 -10.74 13.31
CA SER A 226 20.85 -12.02 13.97
C SER A 226 20.49 -13.20 13.05
N ASP A 227 21.05 -14.36 13.38
CA ASP A 227 20.74 -15.63 12.71
C ASP A 227 19.24 -15.91 12.80
N TYR A 228 18.62 -16.22 11.65
CA TYR A 228 17.20 -16.51 11.52
C TYR A 228 16.71 -17.64 12.44
N ARG A 229 17.56 -18.60 12.77
CA ARG A 229 17.21 -19.80 13.53
C ARG A 229 17.46 -19.66 15.02
N LEU A 230 18.44 -18.83 15.38
CA LEU A 230 18.95 -18.69 16.75
C LEU A 230 18.52 -17.36 17.38
N SER A 231 17.79 -16.51 16.64
CA SER A 231 17.41 -15.19 17.13
C SER A 231 16.49 -15.28 18.34
N ASP A 232 16.92 -14.66 19.42
CA ASP A 232 16.00 -14.26 20.48
C ASP A 232 14.98 -13.28 19.90
N LYS A 233 13.70 -13.50 20.21
CA LYS A 233 12.63 -12.61 19.81
C LYS A 233 12.27 -11.70 20.96
N GLY A 234 12.30 -10.39 20.68
CA GLY A 234 11.90 -9.36 21.64
C GLY A 234 10.38 -9.19 21.73
N GLY A 235 9.95 -8.28 22.60
CA GLY A 235 8.53 -7.94 22.77
C GLY A 235 7.94 -7.09 21.64
N ASP A 236 6.80 -6.49 21.94
CA ASP A 236 6.06 -5.59 21.05
C ASP A 236 6.94 -4.42 20.58
N ARG A 237 6.65 -3.92 19.40
CA ARG A 237 7.33 -2.78 18.79
C ARG A 237 6.29 -1.72 18.42
N THR A 238 6.71 -0.48 18.34
CA THR A 238 5.85 0.63 17.94
C THR A 238 6.49 1.47 16.85
N LYS A 239 5.65 2.10 16.05
CA LYS A 239 6.02 3.04 15.01
C LYS A 239 5.05 4.22 15.04
N ASN A 240 5.58 5.43 14.91
CA ASN A 240 4.79 6.65 14.81
C ASN A 240 5.04 7.32 13.46
N THR A 241 3.98 7.87 12.87
CA THR A 241 4.06 8.71 11.67
C THR A 241 3.46 10.07 11.99
N LYS A 242 4.19 11.13 11.67
CA LYS A 242 3.74 12.52 11.73
C LYS A 242 3.87 13.11 10.35
N GLY A 243 2.81 13.72 9.83
CA GLY A 243 2.83 14.25 8.50
C GLY A 243 1.93 15.45 8.30
N GLY A 244 2.00 15.97 7.10
CA GLY A 244 1.16 17.06 6.66
C GLY A 244 1.11 17.20 5.15
N MET A 245 0.10 17.90 4.69
CA MET A 245 -0.12 18.19 3.28
C MET A 245 -0.54 19.65 3.13
N LEU A 246 0.15 20.35 2.23
CA LEU A 246 -0.28 21.64 1.69
C LEU A 246 -0.90 21.39 0.32
N SER A 247 -2.11 21.88 0.10
CA SER A 247 -2.86 21.73 -1.15
C SER A 247 -3.24 23.07 -1.75
N LEU A 248 -3.18 23.15 -3.07
CA LEU A 248 -3.71 24.23 -3.88
C LEU A 248 -4.62 23.62 -4.94
N THR A 249 -5.89 24.02 -4.94
CA THR A 249 -6.83 23.67 -6.00
C THR A 249 -7.21 24.95 -6.74
N GLN A 250 -7.12 24.92 -8.07
CA GLN A 250 -7.41 26.06 -8.94
C GLN A 250 -8.35 25.66 -10.07
N LEU A 251 -9.52 26.27 -10.11
CA LEU A 251 -10.35 26.24 -11.30
C LEU A 251 -9.76 27.22 -12.32
N VAL A 252 -8.98 26.71 -13.27
CA VAL A 252 -8.29 27.51 -14.29
C VAL A 252 -9.28 28.02 -15.34
N LEU A 253 -10.15 27.12 -15.81
CA LEU A 253 -11.28 27.39 -16.68
C LEU A 253 -12.50 26.63 -16.11
N PRO A 254 -13.74 26.93 -16.54
CA PRO A 254 -14.93 26.23 -16.04
C PRO A 254 -14.89 24.70 -16.19
N ASP A 255 -14.12 24.23 -17.15
CA ASP A 255 -13.93 22.83 -17.53
C ASP A 255 -12.51 22.30 -17.23
N TRP A 256 -11.64 23.10 -16.56
CA TRP A 256 -10.29 22.70 -16.20
C TRP A 256 -9.98 22.98 -14.73
N ASN A 257 -9.85 21.91 -13.94
CA ASN A 257 -9.41 21.95 -12.56
C ASN A 257 -7.96 21.45 -12.44
N LEU A 258 -7.13 22.20 -11.72
CA LEU A 258 -5.74 21.91 -11.42
C LEU A 258 -5.60 21.74 -9.91
N GLN A 259 -4.94 20.66 -9.46
CA GLN A 259 -4.61 20.43 -8.06
C GLN A 259 -3.10 20.22 -7.90
N LEU A 260 -2.49 20.94 -6.96
CA LEU A 260 -1.10 20.78 -6.57
C LEU A 260 -1.02 20.49 -5.08
N ASN A 261 -0.39 19.36 -4.72
CA ASN A 261 -0.20 18.97 -3.34
C ASN A 261 1.29 18.79 -3.04
N TYR A 262 1.72 19.27 -1.87
CA TYR A 262 3.00 18.94 -1.28
C TYR A 262 2.76 18.14 0.01
N VAL A 263 3.35 16.95 0.08
CA VAL A 263 3.22 16.04 1.22
C VAL A 263 4.56 15.87 1.90
N PHE A 264 4.54 15.88 3.22
CA PHE A 264 5.68 15.59 4.08
C PHE A 264 5.25 14.61 5.15
N ASP A 265 6.02 13.53 5.32
CA ASP A 265 5.79 12.52 6.36
C ASP A 265 7.12 12.13 7.02
N LYS A 266 7.10 12.01 8.34
CA LYS A 266 8.19 11.48 9.13
C LYS A 266 7.71 10.28 9.94
N GLN A 267 8.41 9.16 9.79
CA GLN A 267 8.20 7.93 10.51
C GLN A 267 9.35 7.73 11.48
N ASP A 268 9.06 7.36 12.72
CA ASP A 268 10.03 7.05 13.75
C ASP A 268 9.60 5.77 14.51
N GLY A 269 10.56 4.91 14.84
CA GLY A 269 10.34 3.67 15.58
C GLY A 269 10.76 2.43 14.81
N TYR A 270 10.06 1.32 15.00
CA TYR A 270 10.43 0.04 14.37
C TYR A 270 9.96 -0.01 12.91
N LEU A 271 10.89 0.21 11.96
CA LEU A 271 10.63 0.20 10.51
C LEU A 271 11.17 -1.06 9.82
N THR A 272 11.86 -1.93 10.55
CA THR A 272 12.33 -3.24 10.07
C THR A 272 11.13 -4.20 9.89
N ASP A 273 11.10 -4.96 8.80
CA ASP A 273 10.07 -5.98 8.57
C ASP A 273 10.48 -7.28 9.31
N PRO A 274 9.71 -7.74 10.31
CA PRO A 274 10.07 -8.89 11.14
C PRO A 274 10.07 -10.23 10.37
N TYR A 275 9.57 -10.24 9.15
CA TYR A 275 9.42 -11.42 8.30
C TYR A 275 10.43 -11.49 7.16
N LYS A 276 11.28 -10.45 7.00
CA LYS A 276 12.28 -10.39 5.94
C LYS A 276 13.62 -10.91 6.42
N ILE A 277 14.17 -11.84 5.64
CA ILE A 277 15.47 -12.46 5.89
C ILE A 277 16.35 -12.34 4.65
N LEU A 278 17.66 -12.28 4.86
CA LEU A 278 18.66 -12.30 3.78
C LEU A 278 19.38 -13.64 3.76
N SER A 279 19.65 -14.13 2.56
CA SER A 279 20.67 -15.16 2.37
C SER A 279 22.06 -14.58 2.60
N VAL A 280 22.86 -15.23 3.44
CA VAL A 280 24.30 -15.00 3.55
C VAL A 280 24.98 -15.96 2.59
N ILE A 281 25.79 -15.44 1.66
CA ILE A 281 26.41 -16.24 0.61
C ILE A 281 27.94 -16.21 0.70
N ASP A 282 28.57 -17.31 0.31
CA ASP A 282 30.01 -17.42 0.17
C ASP A 282 30.50 -16.86 -1.19
N SER A 283 31.82 -16.89 -1.39
CA SER A 283 32.46 -16.42 -2.63
C SER A 283 32.05 -17.22 -3.87
N ALA A 284 31.52 -18.42 -3.71
CA ALA A 284 31.00 -19.24 -4.80
C ALA A 284 29.52 -18.93 -5.10
N GLY A 285 28.84 -18.13 -4.27
CA GLY A 285 27.42 -17.82 -4.38
C GLY A 285 26.50 -18.88 -3.76
N LEU A 286 27.04 -19.71 -2.85
CA LEU A 286 26.25 -20.69 -2.13
C LEU A 286 25.75 -20.08 -0.81
N THR A 287 24.46 -20.27 -0.52
CA THR A 287 23.88 -19.82 0.75
C THR A 287 24.45 -20.65 1.91
N THR A 288 25.09 -19.98 2.85
CA THR A 288 25.68 -20.57 4.06
C THR A 288 24.78 -20.37 5.27
N ASP A 289 23.99 -19.28 5.28
CA ASP A 289 23.13 -18.94 6.39
C ASP A 289 22.00 -17.96 5.98
N TYR A 290 21.09 -17.66 6.93
CA TYR A 290 20.05 -16.64 6.82
C TYR A 290 20.07 -15.73 8.03
N ILE A 291 19.92 -14.43 7.82
CA ILE A 291 19.84 -13.41 8.88
C ILE A 291 18.60 -12.55 8.69
N PHE A 292 18.07 -12.00 9.77
CA PHE A 292 17.01 -11.00 9.71
C PHE A 292 17.51 -9.69 9.13
N GLU A 293 16.68 -8.99 8.38
CA GLU A 293 16.99 -7.65 7.85
C GLU A 293 17.11 -6.60 8.96
N LYS A 294 17.70 -5.47 8.61
CA LYS A 294 17.69 -4.25 9.43
C LYS A 294 17.51 -3.02 8.58
N ARG A 295 16.54 -2.19 8.93
CA ARG A 295 16.30 -0.87 8.33
C ARG A 295 16.61 0.23 9.34
N PRO A 296 16.86 1.49 8.90
CA PRO A 296 16.89 2.63 9.79
C PRO A 296 15.59 2.79 10.56
N ASP A 297 15.66 3.26 11.81
CA ASP A 297 14.52 3.46 12.70
C ASP A 297 13.76 4.78 12.43
N SER A 298 14.18 5.52 11.42
CA SER A 298 13.54 6.76 10.98
C SER A 298 13.48 6.82 9.46
N ARG A 299 12.42 7.42 8.92
CA ARG A 299 12.25 7.70 7.49
C ARG A 299 11.52 9.00 7.29
N THR A 300 12.10 9.90 6.49
CA THR A 300 11.46 11.16 6.10
C THR A 300 11.13 11.12 4.61
N GLN A 301 9.87 11.31 4.27
CA GLN A 301 9.37 11.26 2.89
C GLN A 301 8.79 12.63 2.50
N LYS A 302 9.00 12.99 1.23
CA LYS A 302 8.44 14.21 0.61
C LYS A 302 7.89 13.85 -0.75
N ALA A 303 6.76 14.44 -1.12
CA ALA A 303 6.21 14.26 -2.45
C ALA A 303 5.50 15.52 -2.95
N VAL A 304 5.60 15.75 -4.25
CA VAL A 304 4.77 16.70 -4.99
C VAL A 304 3.83 15.91 -5.88
N PHE A 305 2.57 16.26 -5.88
CA PHE A 305 1.54 15.68 -6.71
C PHE A 305 0.84 16.79 -7.48
N LEU A 306 0.77 16.65 -8.79
CA LEU A 306 0.06 17.52 -9.70
C LEU A 306 -1.03 16.72 -10.39
N ASP A 307 -2.25 17.21 -10.35
CA ASP A 307 -3.40 16.60 -11.01
C ASP A 307 -4.11 17.61 -11.89
N ASN A 308 -4.48 17.19 -13.10
CA ASN A 308 -5.20 17.99 -14.08
C ASN A 308 -6.44 17.22 -14.49
N ARG A 309 -7.61 17.81 -14.22
CA ARG A 309 -8.89 17.29 -14.66
C ARG A 309 -9.52 18.24 -15.66
N ILE A 310 -9.71 17.76 -16.89
CA ILE A 310 -10.18 18.55 -18.02
C ILE A 310 -11.42 17.89 -18.59
N ALA A 311 -12.54 18.64 -18.60
CA ALA A 311 -13.77 18.20 -19.26
C ALA A 311 -13.80 18.76 -20.70
N ILE A 312 -13.95 17.89 -21.69
CA ILE A 312 -14.02 18.25 -23.10
C ILE A 312 -15.30 17.64 -23.67
N ALA A 313 -16.32 18.44 -23.87
CA ALA A 313 -17.65 17.99 -24.27
C ALA A 313 -18.21 16.92 -23.30
N ARG A 314 -18.29 15.65 -23.74
CA ARG A 314 -18.78 14.50 -22.92
C ARG A 314 -17.66 13.61 -22.39
N THR A 315 -16.43 14.07 -22.45
CA THR A 315 -15.24 13.33 -22.07
C THR A 315 -14.55 14.04 -20.93
N VAL A 316 -14.06 13.30 -19.95
CA VAL A 316 -13.22 13.82 -18.86
C VAL A 316 -11.86 13.16 -18.95
N LEU A 317 -10.82 13.97 -19.09
CA LEU A 317 -9.42 13.56 -19.04
C LEU A 317 -8.85 13.91 -17.67
N ASP A 318 -8.33 12.90 -16.96
CA ASP A 318 -7.53 13.06 -15.75
C ASP A 318 -6.08 12.71 -16.06
N LEU A 319 -5.15 13.64 -15.79
CA LEU A 319 -3.71 13.44 -15.95
C LEU A 319 -2.99 13.85 -14.68
N SER A 320 -2.29 12.91 -14.07
CA SER A 320 -1.54 13.20 -12.85
C SER A 320 -0.06 12.86 -12.97
N PHE A 321 0.75 13.62 -12.25
CA PHE A 321 2.18 13.41 -12.06
C PHE A 321 2.51 13.46 -10.58
N ARG A 322 3.30 12.50 -10.09
CA ARG A 322 3.83 12.50 -8.73
C ARG A 322 5.34 12.30 -8.75
N HIS A 323 6.05 13.16 -8.04
CA HIS A 323 7.46 12.98 -7.70
C HIS A 323 7.60 12.82 -6.19
N GLY A 324 8.27 11.76 -5.75
CA GLY A 324 8.55 11.48 -4.34
C GLY A 324 10.02 11.23 -4.10
N SER A 325 10.50 11.56 -2.90
CA SER A 325 11.85 11.24 -2.44
C SER A 325 11.87 11.03 -0.94
N ASP A 326 12.85 10.26 -0.44
CA ASP A 326 13.07 10.03 0.98
C ASP A 326 14.55 10.03 1.36
N ASP A 327 14.81 10.00 2.67
CA ASP A 327 16.17 9.94 3.24
C ASP A 327 16.78 8.52 3.21
N TRP A 328 16.01 7.51 2.78
CA TRP A 328 16.52 6.17 2.47
C TRP A 328 17.17 6.09 1.08
N GLY A 329 17.07 7.17 0.28
CA GLY A 329 17.65 7.29 -1.06
C GLY A 329 16.69 6.94 -2.18
N ILE A 330 15.43 6.60 -1.88
CA ILE A 330 14.42 6.31 -2.89
C ILE A 330 13.96 7.63 -3.53
N ARG A 331 13.95 7.64 -4.87
CA ARG A 331 13.30 8.65 -5.69
C ARG A 331 12.32 7.97 -6.62
N ALA A 332 11.08 8.42 -6.61
CA ALA A 332 10.02 7.79 -7.37
C ALA A 332 9.25 8.79 -8.23
N ASN A 333 8.89 8.37 -9.44
CA ASN A 333 8.04 9.12 -10.34
C ASN A 333 6.84 8.28 -10.74
N THR A 334 5.67 8.89 -10.78
CA THR A 334 4.43 8.29 -11.28
C THR A 334 3.83 9.22 -12.31
N ILE A 335 3.43 8.67 -13.45
CA ILE A 335 2.57 9.33 -14.44
C ILE A 335 1.33 8.45 -14.57
N GLU A 336 0.16 9.06 -14.46
CA GLU A 336 -1.11 8.34 -14.52
C GLU A 336 -2.10 9.13 -15.35
N GLY A 337 -2.91 8.44 -16.15
CA GLY A 337 -3.92 9.05 -16.97
C GLY A 337 -5.14 8.18 -17.08
N SER A 338 -6.33 8.80 -17.02
CA SER A 338 -7.59 8.17 -17.34
C SER A 338 -8.44 9.05 -18.26
N LEU A 339 -9.28 8.41 -19.07
CA LEU A 339 -10.13 9.07 -20.02
C LEU A 339 -11.56 8.52 -19.90
N ARG A 340 -12.43 9.25 -19.22
CA ARG A 340 -13.84 8.87 -19.09
C ARG A 340 -14.63 9.40 -20.29
N PHE A 341 -15.35 8.53 -20.98
CA PHE A 341 -16.26 8.90 -22.05
C PHE A 341 -17.52 8.03 -22.06
N ASN A 342 -18.64 8.63 -22.43
CA ASN A 342 -19.91 7.94 -22.50
C ASN A 342 -19.99 7.13 -23.80
N ILE A 343 -20.45 5.85 -23.70
CA ILE A 343 -20.59 4.95 -24.85
C ILE A 343 -22.03 4.94 -25.34
N TYR A 344 -22.99 4.94 -24.41
CA TYR A 344 -24.42 4.86 -24.72
C TYR A 344 -25.18 5.91 -23.90
N GLY A 345 -25.62 6.97 -24.58
CA GLY A 345 -26.26 8.09 -23.92
C GLY A 345 -25.39 8.70 -22.83
N GLU A 346 -25.97 8.86 -21.64
CA GLU A 346 -25.29 9.24 -20.39
C GLU A 346 -25.25 8.09 -19.39
N ASP A 347 -25.92 6.98 -19.70
CA ASP A 347 -26.12 5.87 -18.76
C ASP A 347 -24.93 4.94 -18.65
N ILE A 348 -24.10 4.83 -19.70
CA ILE A 348 -22.94 3.92 -19.71
C ILE A 348 -21.69 4.69 -20.11
N TYR A 349 -20.65 4.58 -19.29
CA TYR A 349 -19.34 5.13 -19.60
C TYR A 349 -18.22 4.09 -19.52
N LEU A 350 -17.17 4.32 -20.26
CA LEU A 350 -15.87 3.66 -20.13
C LEU A 350 -14.81 4.65 -19.68
N GLU A 351 -13.86 4.12 -18.90
CA GLU A 351 -12.74 4.88 -18.38
C GLU A 351 -11.48 4.00 -18.45
N PRO A 352 -10.79 3.93 -19.62
CA PRO A 352 -9.47 3.36 -19.70
C PRO A 352 -8.51 4.13 -18.80
N HIS A 353 -7.55 3.39 -18.21
CA HIS A 353 -6.61 3.86 -17.23
C HIS A 353 -5.21 3.32 -17.55
N LEU A 354 -4.21 4.20 -17.52
CA LEU A 354 -2.80 3.88 -17.70
C LEU A 354 -2.00 4.51 -16.57
N ARG A 355 -1.07 3.73 -16.01
CA ARG A 355 -0.12 4.22 -15.01
C ARG A 355 1.27 3.68 -15.31
N TRP A 356 2.24 4.57 -15.24
CA TRP A 356 3.66 4.26 -15.25
C TRP A 356 4.29 4.71 -13.95
N TYR A 357 5.15 3.86 -13.38
CA TYR A 357 5.86 4.12 -12.15
C TYR A 357 7.31 3.68 -12.27
N HIS A 358 8.23 4.47 -11.74
CA HIS A 358 9.64 4.10 -11.59
C HIS A 358 10.15 4.58 -10.24
N GLN A 359 10.97 3.76 -9.57
CA GLN A 359 11.71 4.15 -8.38
C GLN A 359 13.16 3.68 -8.44
N SER A 360 14.06 4.45 -7.80
CA SER A 360 15.42 4.00 -7.45
C SER A 360 15.40 3.08 -6.24
N ALA A 361 16.48 2.30 -6.03
CA ALA A 361 16.62 1.49 -4.84
C ALA A 361 16.93 2.33 -3.59
N ALA A 362 16.54 1.79 -2.41
CA ALA A 362 17.06 2.29 -1.15
C ALA A 362 18.59 2.05 -1.04
N SER A 363 19.29 2.95 -0.36
CA SER A 363 20.76 2.90 -0.23
C SER A 363 21.28 1.61 0.42
N PHE A 364 20.48 1.00 1.28
CA PHE A 364 20.77 -0.24 1.99
C PHE A 364 20.09 -1.49 1.38
N TYR A 365 19.42 -1.35 0.23
CA TYR A 365 18.86 -2.52 -0.47
C TYR A 365 19.96 -3.41 -1.01
N ARG A 366 19.91 -4.69 -0.69
CA ARG A 366 20.80 -5.73 -1.20
C ARG A 366 20.03 -7.03 -1.33
N LEU A 367 20.28 -7.79 -2.39
CA LEU A 367 19.67 -9.11 -2.58
C LEU A 367 20.18 -10.15 -1.59
N TYR A 368 21.43 -9.99 -1.10
CA TYR A 368 22.09 -10.94 -0.18
C TYR A 368 23.16 -10.22 0.63
N ALA A 369 23.65 -10.89 1.68
CA ALA A 369 24.81 -10.50 2.45
C ALA A 369 26.02 -11.38 2.08
N ASP A 370 27.24 -10.80 2.10
CA ASP A 370 28.49 -11.52 1.86
C ASP A 370 29.01 -12.13 3.17
N ALA A 371 29.28 -13.46 3.15
CA ALA A 371 29.83 -14.18 4.30
C ALA A 371 31.27 -13.76 4.66
N ALA A 372 32.05 -13.25 3.70
CA ALA A 372 33.43 -12.86 3.89
C ALA A 372 33.60 -11.42 4.39
N GLY A 373 32.57 -10.59 4.26
CA GLY A 373 32.60 -9.17 4.63
C GLY A 373 31.92 -8.86 5.95
N PRO A 374 32.20 -7.68 6.54
CA PRO A 374 31.43 -7.21 7.69
C PRO A 374 30.00 -6.89 7.26
N LEU A 375 29.02 -7.21 8.10
CA LEU A 375 27.64 -6.82 7.88
C LEU A 375 27.51 -5.29 7.93
N PRO A 376 26.82 -4.67 6.97
CA PRO A 376 26.55 -3.24 7.04
C PRO A 376 25.59 -2.92 8.19
N ALA A 377 25.54 -1.63 8.59
CA ALA A 377 24.66 -1.18 9.67
C ALA A 377 23.16 -1.39 9.33
N TYR A 378 22.81 -1.30 8.06
CA TYR A 378 21.46 -1.53 7.52
C TYR A 378 21.55 -2.34 6.24
N ILE A 379 20.65 -3.30 6.08
CA ILE A 379 20.55 -4.15 4.90
C ILE A 379 19.14 -4.74 4.82
N SER A 380 18.55 -4.75 3.63
CA SER A 380 17.24 -5.33 3.39
C SER A 380 17.15 -5.94 1.98
N PRO A 381 16.59 -7.15 1.82
CA PRO A 381 16.32 -7.78 0.53
C PRO A 381 14.91 -7.48 0.02
N ASP A 382 14.15 -6.65 0.72
CA ASP A 382 12.78 -6.37 0.37
C ASP A 382 12.68 -5.75 -1.02
N THR A 383 12.05 -6.46 -1.94
CA THR A 383 11.89 -6.04 -3.34
C THR A 383 11.12 -4.73 -3.52
N ARG A 384 10.38 -4.30 -2.49
CA ARG A 384 9.72 -2.98 -2.45
C ARG A 384 10.71 -1.82 -2.31
N LEU A 385 11.91 -2.11 -1.81
CA LEU A 385 13.03 -1.16 -1.67
C LEU A 385 13.99 -1.22 -2.85
N ALA A 386 13.78 -2.13 -3.80
CA ALA A 386 14.58 -2.28 -5.01
C ALA A 386 14.32 -1.15 -6.00
N GLU A 387 15.20 -1.01 -6.96
CA GLU A 387 14.93 -0.26 -8.19
C GLU A 387 14.06 -1.10 -9.12
N PHE A 388 12.95 -0.52 -9.57
CA PHE A 388 12.06 -1.18 -10.53
C PHE A 388 11.22 -0.17 -11.31
N THR A 389 10.68 -0.65 -12.43
CA THR A 389 9.64 0.02 -13.20
C THR A 389 8.35 -0.78 -13.11
N ALA A 390 7.21 -0.11 -12.99
CA ALA A 390 5.91 -0.76 -12.97
C ALA A 390 4.92 -0.07 -13.92
N GLN A 391 4.01 -0.86 -14.48
CA GLN A 391 2.99 -0.42 -15.40
C GLN A 391 1.63 -0.99 -14.99
N THR A 392 0.59 -0.18 -15.09
CA THR A 392 -0.79 -0.61 -14.92
C THR A 392 -1.58 -0.25 -16.18
N LEU A 393 -2.35 -1.22 -16.66
CA LEU A 393 -3.35 -1.03 -17.69
C LEU A 393 -4.70 -1.41 -17.10
N GLY A 394 -5.66 -0.51 -17.15
CA GLY A 394 -6.98 -0.72 -16.58
C GLY A 394 -8.12 -0.21 -17.43
N VAL A 395 -9.30 -0.69 -17.13
CA VAL A 395 -10.56 -0.16 -17.65
C VAL A 395 -11.63 -0.23 -16.57
N LYS A 396 -12.39 0.85 -16.42
CA LYS A 396 -13.59 0.91 -15.60
C LYS A 396 -14.78 1.12 -16.50
N CYS A 397 -15.84 0.36 -16.26
CA CYS A 397 -17.16 0.54 -16.88
C CYS A 397 -18.14 0.96 -15.79
N GLY A 398 -18.89 2.03 -16.02
CA GLY A 398 -19.94 2.49 -15.10
C GLY A 398 -21.30 2.47 -15.78
N PHE A 399 -22.30 2.04 -15.01
CA PHE A 399 -23.70 1.97 -15.39
C PHE A 399 -24.49 2.87 -14.45
N LEU A 400 -24.96 4.00 -14.97
CA LEU A 400 -25.85 4.91 -14.25
C LEU A 400 -27.27 4.39 -14.38
N LEU A 401 -27.83 3.98 -13.25
CA LEU A 401 -29.19 3.48 -13.15
C LEU A 401 -30.12 4.61 -12.70
N GLN A 402 -31.43 4.35 -12.69
CA GLN A 402 -32.40 5.29 -12.14
C GLN A 402 -32.15 5.53 -10.66
N ASP A 403 -32.68 6.65 -10.13
CA ASP A 403 -32.66 6.99 -8.71
C ASP A 403 -31.25 7.14 -8.09
N ARG A 404 -30.30 7.76 -8.81
CA ARG A 404 -28.93 8.01 -8.34
C ARG A 404 -28.10 6.74 -8.01
N ASN A 405 -28.50 5.63 -8.60
CA ASN A 405 -27.72 4.40 -8.49
C ASN A 405 -26.62 4.33 -9.55
N GLU A 406 -25.47 3.84 -9.18
CA GLU A 406 -24.35 3.56 -10.09
C GLU A 406 -23.77 2.20 -9.78
N VAL A 407 -23.60 1.36 -10.80
CA VAL A 407 -22.82 0.12 -10.72
C VAL A 407 -21.53 0.30 -11.51
N THR A 408 -20.41 -0.06 -10.92
CA THR A 408 -19.09 0.03 -11.56
C THR A 408 -18.40 -1.31 -11.59
N LEU A 409 -17.74 -1.60 -12.71
CA LEU A 409 -16.85 -2.73 -12.88
C LEU A 409 -15.48 -2.21 -13.30
N ARG A 410 -14.40 -2.61 -12.59
CA ARG A 410 -13.02 -2.24 -12.92
C ARG A 410 -12.17 -3.48 -13.05
N LEU A 411 -11.35 -3.52 -14.08
CA LEU A 411 -10.32 -4.53 -14.29
C LEU A 411 -8.99 -3.84 -14.51
N GLU A 412 -7.94 -4.28 -13.80
CA GLU A 412 -6.58 -3.77 -13.97
C GLU A 412 -5.56 -4.90 -14.05
N LEU A 413 -4.60 -4.75 -14.92
CA LEU A 413 -3.42 -5.58 -15.08
C LEU A 413 -2.20 -4.77 -14.65
N TYR A 414 -1.41 -5.33 -13.75
CA TYR A 414 -0.20 -4.71 -13.22
C TYR A 414 1.02 -5.58 -13.53
N LYS A 415 2.12 -4.93 -13.89
CA LYS A 415 3.42 -5.56 -14.06
C LYS A 415 4.49 -4.71 -13.40
N GLN A 416 5.38 -5.34 -12.62
CA GLN A 416 6.54 -4.73 -12.00
C GLN A 416 7.79 -5.50 -12.44
N ASP A 417 8.74 -4.79 -13.02
CA ASP A 417 10.01 -5.34 -13.50
C ASP A 417 11.16 -4.73 -12.68
N PRO A 418 11.82 -5.51 -11.80
CA PRO A 418 13.03 -5.09 -11.11
C PRO A 418 14.19 -4.92 -12.10
N THR A 419 15.13 -4.02 -11.78
CA THR A 419 16.30 -3.77 -12.64
C THR A 419 17.35 -4.87 -12.52
N VAL A 420 17.43 -5.55 -11.36
CA VAL A 420 18.44 -6.59 -11.09
C VAL A 420 17.77 -7.95 -10.92
N HIS A 421 18.07 -8.89 -11.81
CA HIS A 421 17.52 -10.26 -11.83
C HIS A 421 18.54 -11.35 -11.58
N THR A 422 19.83 -11.10 -11.87
CA THR A 422 20.86 -12.15 -11.93
C THR A 422 22.11 -11.74 -11.15
N SER A 423 22.96 -12.72 -10.87
CA SER A 423 24.28 -12.53 -10.32
C SER A 423 25.33 -13.27 -11.16
N SER A 424 26.55 -12.75 -11.18
CA SER A 424 27.72 -13.40 -11.84
C SER A 424 28.30 -14.56 -11.04
N LEU A 425 27.87 -14.76 -9.79
CA LEU A 425 28.38 -15.83 -8.93
C LEU A 425 27.91 -17.21 -9.42
N ALA A 426 28.82 -18.18 -9.47
CA ALA A 426 28.57 -19.52 -10.04
C ALA A 426 27.40 -20.26 -9.33
N GLY A 427 27.30 -20.13 -8.00
CA GLY A 427 26.23 -20.74 -7.22
C GLY A 427 24.84 -20.20 -7.55
N LEU A 428 24.75 -18.94 -7.99
CA LEU A 428 23.52 -18.24 -8.36
C LEU A 428 23.25 -18.24 -9.89
N SER A 429 24.18 -18.76 -10.68
CA SER A 429 24.05 -18.80 -12.14
C SER A 429 22.79 -19.56 -12.57
N GLY A 430 22.04 -18.97 -13.49
CA GLY A 430 20.80 -19.54 -14.03
C GLY A 430 19.58 -19.41 -13.13
N LEU A 431 19.68 -18.70 -12.00
CA LEU A 431 18.55 -18.37 -11.14
C LEU A 431 18.07 -16.95 -11.41
N ASP A 432 16.75 -16.73 -11.43
CA ASP A 432 16.14 -15.40 -11.37
C ASP A 432 16.00 -15.02 -9.90
N LEU A 433 16.84 -14.09 -9.44
CA LEU A 433 16.92 -13.70 -8.03
C LEU A 433 15.81 -12.72 -7.60
N ASN A 434 15.20 -12.07 -8.57
CA ASN A 434 14.16 -11.06 -8.34
C ASN A 434 13.16 -11.06 -9.50
N PRO A 435 12.32 -12.10 -9.60
CA PRO A 435 11.40 -12.26 -10.72
C PRO A 435 10.33 -11.18 -10.74
N SER A 436 9.92 -10.81 -11.96
CA SER A 436 8.86 -9.84 -12.20
C SER A 436 7.59 -10.22 -11.46
N LEU A 437 6.92 -9.22 -10.89
CA LEU A 437 5.60 -9.40 -10.29
C LEU A 437 4.54 -9.00 -11.32
N ARG A 438 3.55 -9.87 -11.50
CA ARG A 438 2.35 -9.59 -12.27
C ARG A 438 1.14 -9.80 -11.40
N SER A 439 0.18 -8.91 -11.52
CA SER A 439 -1.10 -9.10 -10.82
C SER A 439 -2.27 -8.65 -11.68
N PHE A 440 -3.42 -9.17 -11.32
CA PHE A 440 -4.67 -8.66 -11.83
C PHE A 440 -5.56 -8.23 -10.66
N MET A 441 -6.35 -7.18 -10.89
CA MET A 441 -7.34 -6.68 -9.96
C MET A 441 -8.68 -6.59 -10.65
N PHE A 442 -9.71 -7.08 -9.97
CA PHE A 442 -11.11 -6.92 -10.35
C PHE A 442 -11.84 -6.22 -9.21
N GLN A 443 -12.67 -5.24 -9.55
CA GLN A 443 -13.49 -4.54 -8.57
C GLN A 443 -14.91 -4.39 -9.11
N ILE A 444 -15.89 -4.68 -8.26
CA ILE A 444 -17.29 -4.32 -8.46
C ILE A 444 -17.67 -3.30 -7.39
N GLY A 445 -18.38 -2.27 -7.77
CA GLY A 445 -18.90 -1.25 -6.86
C GLY A 445 -20.36 -0.96 -7.14
N TRP A 446 -21.08 -0.60 -6.09
CA TRP A 446 -22.46 -0.11 -6.18
C TRP A 446 -22.59 1.11 -5.29
N ARG A 447 -23.12 2.19 -5.87
CA ARG A 447 -23.49 3.44 -5.20
C ARG A 447 -24.99 3.60 -5.20
N HIS A 448 -25.51 3.97 -4.04
CA HIS A 448 -26.93 4.25 -3.85
C HIS A 448 -27.12 5.53 -3.02
N GLY A 449 -28.00 6.43 -3.49
CA GLY A 449 -28.42 7.62 -2.74
C GLY A 449 -29.89 7.45 -2.31
N PHE A 450 -30.17 7.54 -0.99
CA PHE A 450 -31.50 7.35 -0.43
C PHE A 450 -31.84 8.39 0.67
#